data_2608836604f8073d85325bad53ab2861
#
_entry.id   2608836604f8073d85325bad53ab2861
#
_cell.length_a   1.000
_cell.length_b   1.000
_cell.length_c   1.000
_cell.angle_alpha   90.00
_cell.angle_beta   90.00
_cell.angle_gamma   90.00
#
_symmetry.space_group_name_H-M   'P 1'
#
loop_
_entity.id
_entity.type
_entity.pdbx_description
1 polymer ?
#
loop_
_entity_poly.entity_id
_entity_poly.type
_entity_poly.pdbx_seq_one_letter_code
_entity_poly.pdbx_strand_id
1 'polypeptide(L)'
;MEYITNYTLGELKERFKGLGLEPYRAKQVFRWIYKKFITDFARMTDLSKEHRKLLSENFQFHPLEKLDRVEAPDAIKYLFKTIDNHIVETVLIKERDHYTLCVSSQIGCAVGCTFCATALDGLKRNLTTAEIIDQYIQVQQDLGEEKIRNVVFMGMGEPLANYENVKKAVEIMISSEGLDLSKRRITISTSGIISQLKRMAQDEVMREVNLAVSLNAVSQKAREELMPLTKTNTLKELMEVLKSFPLPKYRRITLEYVLIKGVNDSVKDAEKLAKLIGKHKKRFKVNLIPFNPDPNLPYERPSLTDIMKFQKVLWKHGISNFVRFSKGIEVFGACGQLRAKRLKLEIEGAVK
;
A
#
# COMPACT_ATOMS: atom_id res chain seq x y z
N MET A 1 -26.25 2.49 -9.04
CA MET A 1 -26.04 1.34 -8.13
C MET A 1 -24.80 1.59 -7.29
N GLU A 2 -24.82 1.21 -6.01
CA GLU A 2 -23.71 1.35 -5.09
C GLU A 2 -22.75 0.18 -5.17
N TYR A 3 -21.45 0.39 -4.95
CA TYR A 3 -20.51 -0.72 -4.83
C TYR A 3 -20.60 -1.34 -3.44
N ILE A 4 -21.00 -2.61 -3.36
CA ILE A 4 -21.23 -3.29 -2.07
C ILE A 4 -19.95 -3.41 -1.25
N THR A 5 -18.79 -3.49 -1.90
CA THR A 5 -17.46 -3.54 -1.28
C THR A 5 -16.99 -2.21 -0.69
N ASN A 6 -17.80 -1.14 -0.82
CA ASN A 6 -17.52 0.16 -0.19
C ASN A 6 -17.95 0.22 1.29
N TYR A 7 -18.61 -0.82 1.78
CA TYR A 7 -19.19 -0.89 3.10
C TYR A 7 -18.43 -1.84 4.02
N THR A 8 -18.16 -1.41 5.24
CA THR A 8 -17.80 -2.31 6.34
C THR A 8 -19.02 -3.19 6.69
N LEU A 9 -18.82 -4.29 7.43
CA LEU A 9 -19.93 -5.14 7.84
C LEU A 9 -20.97 -4.38 8.67
N GLY A 10 -20.54 -3.44 9.51
CA GLY A 10 -21.45 -2.60 10.29
C GLY A 10 -22.31 -1.71 9.43
N GLU A 11 -21.69 -0.98 8.51
CA GLU A 11 -22.38 -0.10 7.55
C GLU A 11 -23.33 -0.91 6.64
N LEU A 12 -22.92 -2.11 6.19
CA LEU A 12 -23.73 -2.95 5.33
C LEU A 12 -24.98 -3.47 6.06
N LYS A 13 -24.88 -3.78 7.35
CA LYS A 13 -26.04 -4.15 8.17
C LYS A 13 -27.06 -3.02 8.23
N GLU A 14 -26.63 -1.79 8.45
CA GLU A 14 -27.54 -0.63 8.48
C GLU A 14 -28.15 -0.38 7.08
N ARG A 15 -27.35 -0.53 6.03
CA ARG A 15 -27.85 -0.37 4.66
C ARG A 15 -28.90 -1.44 4.30
N PHE A 16 -28.67 -2.70 4.73
CA PHE A 16 -29.65 -3.78 4.53
C PHE A 16 -30.95 -3.56 5.29
N LYS A 17 -30.85 -3.07 6.54
CA LYS A 17 -32.02 -2.67 7.33
C LYS A 17 -32.84 -1.60 6.59
N GLY A 18 -32.21 -0.62 5.97
CA GLY A 18 -32.86 0.40 5.14
C GLY A 18 -33.54 -0.17 3.87
N LEU A 19 -33.16 -1.37 3.42
CA LEU A 19 -33.79 -2.10 2.32
C LEU A 19 -34.85 -3.11 2.78
N GLY A 20 -35.17 -3.14 4.07
CA GLY A 20 -36.11 -4.14 4.63
C GLY A 20 -35.53 -5.54 4.79
N LEU A 21 -34.19 -5.68 4.69
CA LEU A 21 -33.50 -6.95 4.92
C LEU A 21 -33.03 -7.10 6.34
N GLU A 22 -33.09 -8.32 6.86
CA GLU A 22 -32.57 -8.63 8.19
C GLU A 22 -31.04 -8.41 8.26
N PRO A 23 -30.49 -7.76 9.31
CA PRO A 23 -29.06 -7.40 9.40
C PRO A 23 -28.11 -8.60 9.27
N TYR A 24 -28.52 -9.81 9.67
CA TYR A 24 -27.69 -11.00 9.52
C TYR A 24 -27.44 -11.39 8.06
N ARG A 25 -28.30 -10.98 7.13
CA ARG A 25 -28.12 -11.19 5.68
C ARG A 25 -26.88 -10.47 5.17
N ALA A 26 -26.53 -9.32 5.74
CA ALA A 26 -25.28 -8.63 5.44
C ALA A 26 -24.04 -9.50 5.73
N LYS A 27 -24.08 -10.27 6.84
CA LYS A 27 -23.02 -11.21 7.18
C LYS A 27 -22.93 -12.36 6.16
N GLN A 28 -24.05 -12.88 5.69
CA GLN A 28 -24.05 -13.93 4.66
C GLN A 28 -23.39 -13.41 3.37
N VAL A 29 -23.83 -12.25 2.87
CA VAL A 29 -23.27 -11.64 1.66
C VAL A 29 -21.79 -11.33 1.84
N PHE A 30 -21.40 -10.78 3.00
CA PHE A 30 -19.99 -10.47 3.32
C PHE A 30 -19.10 -11.71 3.24
N ARG A 31 -19.59 -12.87 3.75
CA ARG A 31 -18.88 -14.14 3.64
C ARG A 31 -18.77 -14.65 2.21
N TRP A 32 -19.81 -14.48 1.39
CA TRP A 32 -19.75 -14.84 -0.02
C TRP A 32 -18.67 -14.04 -0.75
N ILE A 33 -18.60 -12.74 -0.51
CA ILE A 33 -17.64 -11.85 -1.14
C ILE A 33 -16.21 -12.18 -0.66
N TYR A 34 -15.97 -12.23 0.65
CA TYR A 34 -14.62 -12.18 1.23
C TYR A 34 -14.04 -13.54 1.64
N LYS A 35 -14.88 -14.57 1.81
CA LYS A 35 -14.40 -15.93 2.11
C LYS A 35 -14.43 -16.85 0.88
N LYS A 36 -15.39 -16.63 -0.01
CA LYS A 36 -15.56 -17.44 -1.21
C LYS A 36 -15.16 -16.69 -2.49
N PHE A 37 -14.90 -15.40 -2.41
CA PHE A 37 -14.59 -14.53 -3.55
C PHE A 37 -15.64 -14.62 -4.68
N ILE A 38 -16.91 -14.77 -4.29
CA ILE A 38 -18.05 -14.79 -5.21
C ILE A 38 -18.63 -13.38 -5.31
N THR A 39 -18.58 -12.82 -6.51
CA THR A 39 -19.05 -11.48 -6.85
C THR A 39 -20.25 -11.53 -7.81
N ASP A 40 -21.16 -12.48 -7.55
CA ASP A 40 -22.42 -12.67 -8.27
C ASP A 40 -23.50 -13.05 -7.29
N PHE A 41 -24.53 -12.20 -7.13
CA PHE A 41 -25.65 -12.47 -6.24
C PHE A 41 -26.44 -13.74 -6.62
N ALA A 42 -26.51 -14.09 -7.91
CA ALA A 42 -27.21 -15.29 -8.36
C ALA A 42 -26.60 -16.58 -7.75
N ARG A 43 -25.30 -16.56 -7.43
CA ARG A 43 -24.59 -17.70 -6.84
C ARG A 43 -24.68 -17.78 -5.32
N MET A 44 -25.28 -16.78 -4.63
CA MET A 44 -25.41 -16.74 -3.17
C MET A 44 -26.64 -17.55 -2.73
N THR A 45 -26.51 -18.87 -2.73
CA THR A 45 -27.65 -19.82 -2.63
C THR A 45 -28.32 -19.86 -1.27
N ASP A 46 -27.73 -19.32 -0.21
CA ASP A 46 -28.31 -19.16 1.13
C ASP A 46 -29.21 -17.91 1.27
N LEU A 47 -29.35 -17.13 0.17
CA LEU A 47 -30.31 -16.04 0.05
C LEU A 47 -31.49 -16.47 -0.84
N SER A 48 -32.69 -15.98 -0.52
CA SER A 48 -33.87 -16.19 -1.36
C SER A 48 -33.71 -15.55 -2.74
N LYS A 49 -34.44 -16.00 -3.72
CA LYS A 49 -34.46 -15.43 -5.10
C LYS A 49 -34.81 -13.92 -5.05
N GLU A 50 -35.78 -13.56 -4.22
CA GLU A 50 -36.24 -12.17 -4.02
C GLU A 50 -35.12 -11.30 -3.43
N HIS A 51 -34.42 -11.79 -2.39
CA HIS A 51 -33.29 -11.06 -1.80
C HIS A 51 -32.16 -10.88 -2.80
N ARG A 52 -31.82 -11.92 -3.58
CA ARG A 52 -30.78 -11.82 -4.62
C ARG A 52 -31.13 -10.79 -5.68
N LYS A 53 -32.41 -10.74 -6.11
CA LYS A 53 -32.92 -9.74 -7.05
C LYS A 53 -32.83 -8.34 -6.46
N LEU A 54 -33.35 -8.15 -5.24
CA LEU A 54 -33.29 -6.85 -4.55
C LEU A 54 -31.84 -6.34 -4.42
N LEU A 55 -30.89 -7.22 -4.07
CA LEU A 55 -29.48 -6.86 -3.95
C LEU A 55 -28.89 -6.49 -5.32
N SER A 56 -29.21 -7.21 -6.38
CA SER A 56 -28.71 -6.90 -7.74
C SER A 56 -29.29 -5.61 -8.32
N GLU A 57 -30.44 -5.16 -7.86
CA GLU A 57 -31.03 -3.87 -8.24
C GLU A 57 -30.40 -2.68 -7.51
N ASN A 58 -29.82 -2.89 -6.33
CA ASN A 58 -29.25 -1.83 -5.48
C ASN A 58 -27.74 -1.77 -5.51
N PHE A 59 -27.07 -2.91 -5.66
CA PHE A 59 -25.62 -3.04 -5.54
C PHE A 59 -24.98 -3.65 -6.78
N GLN A 60 -23.72 -3.29 -6.96
CA GLN A 60 -22.82 -3.87 -7.97
C GLN A 60 -21.48 -4.24 -7.33
N PHE A 61 -20.72 -5.06 -8.06
CA PHE A 61 -19.34 -5.42 -7.75
C PHE A 61 -18.39 -4.71 -8.71
N HIS A 62 -17.12 -4.89 -8.50
CA HIS A 62 -16.04 -4.49 -9.40
C HIS A 62 -16.10 -3.04 -9.93
N PRO A 63 -15.69 -2.05 -9.10
CA PRO A 63 -15.48 -0.69 -9.56
C PRO A 63 -14.26 -0.57 -10.50
N LEU A 64 -13.45 -1.63 -10.61
CA LEU A 64 -12.27 -1.72 -11.45
C LEU A 64 -12.46 -2.75 -12.57
N GLU A 65 -12.14 -2.36 -13.78
CA GLU A 65 -12.03 -3.26 -14.94
C GLU A 65 -10.58 -3.76 -15.04
N LYS A 66 -10.34 -5.07 -15.00
CA LYS A 66 -9.01 -5.64 -15.22
C LYS A 66 -8.64 -5.51 -16.69
N LEU A 67 -7.63 -4.67 -17.00
CA LEU A 67 -7.17 -4.45 -18.37
C LEU A 67 -6.09 -5.43 -18.77
N ASP A 68 -5.11 -5.65 -17.88
CA ASP A 68 -3.92 -6.42 -18.21
C ASP A 68 -3.28 -7.05 -16.98
N ARG A 69 -2.44 -8.06 -17.22
CA ARG A 69 -1.67 -8.81 -16.26
C ARG A 69 -0.29 -9.13 -16.85
N VAL A 70 0.73 -8.48 -16.33
CA VAL A 70 2.12 -8.70 -16.79
C VAL A 70 2.88 -9.47 -15.73
N GLU A 71 3.48 -10.61 -16.11
CA GLU A 71 4.13 -11.53 -15.21
C GLU A 71 5.65 -11.51 -15.35
N ALA A 72 6.35 -11.42 -14.21
CA ALA A 72 7.78 -11.66 -14.05
C ALA A 72 7.99 -12.88 -13.14
N PRO A 73 9.20 -13.46 -13.08
CA PRO A 73 9.48 -14.62 -12.23
C PRO A 73 9.14 -14.41 -10.75
N ASP A 74 9.30 -13.20 -10.25
CA ASP A 74 9.18 -12.83 -8.83
C ASP A 74 7.97 -11.93 -8.51
N ALA A 75 7.20 -11.47 -9.51
CA ALA A 75 6.04 -10.63 -9.33
C ALA A 75 5.07 -10.70 -10.52
N ILE A 76 3.81 -10.31 -10.25
CA ILE A 76 2.78 -10.10 -11.29
C ILE A 76 2.24 -8.68 -11.10
N LYS A 77 2.29 -7.87 -12.14
CA LYS A 77 1.66 -6.56 -12.16
C LYS A 77 0.30 -6.63 -12.83
N TYR A 78 -0.70 -6.12 -12.15
CA TYR A 78 -2.08 -5.98 -12.65
C TYR A 78 -2.36 -4.52 -12.96
N LEU A 79 -3.06 -4.31 -14.05
CA LEU A 79 -3.57 -3.01 -14.45
C LEU A 79 -5.09 -3.04 -14.42
N PHE A 80 -5.62 -2.06 -13.71
CA PHE A 80 -7.05 -1.87 -13.60
C PHE A 80 -7.44 -0.49 -14.12
N LYS A 81 -8.61 -0.42 -14.77
CA LYS A 81 -9.22 0.83 -15.19
C LYS A 81 -10.39 1.17 -14.28
N THR A 82 -10.42 2.39 -13.80
CA THR A 82 -11.54 2.94 -13.02
C THR A 82 -12.68 3.40 -13.94
N ILE A 83 -13.88 3.59 -13.38
CA ILE A 83 -15.05 4.04 -14.13
C ILE A 83 -14.83 5.42 -14.80
N ASP A 84 -13.98 6.26 -14.23
CA ASP A 84 -13.59 7.56 -14.78
C ASP A 84 -12.31 7.49 -15.65
N ASN A 85 -12.00 6.30 -16.19
CA ASN A 85 -10.94 6.01 -17.17
C ASN A 85 -9.51 6.30 -16.70
N HIS A 86 -9.25 6.24 -15.41
CA HIS A 86 -7.89 6.25 -14.87
C HIS A 86 -7.33 4.82 -14.72
N ILE A 87 -6.02 4.70 -14.72
CA ILE A 87 -5.33 3.43 -14.51
C ILE A 87 -4.82 3.33 -13.09
N VAL A 88 -5.06 2.18 -12.48
CA VAL A 88 -4.53 1.79 -11.16
C VAL A 88 -3.65 0.55 -11.33
N GLU A 89 -2.47 0.58 -10.77
CA GLU A 89 -1.54 -0.55 -10.79
C GLU A 89 -1.50 -1.22 -9.42
N THR A 90 -1.47 -2.55 -9.45
CA THR A 90 -1.39 -3.42 -8.27
C THR A 90 -0.34 -4.48 -8.53
N VAL A 91 0.49 -4.80 -7.55
CA VAL A 91 1.56 -5.78 -7.73
C VAL A 91 1.41 -6.93 -6.75
N LEU A 92 1.33 -8.14 -7.27
CA LEU A 92 1.40 -9.38 -6.51
C LEU A 92 2.86 -9.86 -6.48
N ILE A 93 3.44 -9.82 -5.31
CA ILE A 93 4.84 -10.21 -5.08
C ILE A 93 4.87 -11.68 -4.66
N LYS A 94 5.61 -12.49 -5.41
CA LYS A 94 5.84 -13.92 -5.11
C LYS A 94 6.93 -14.04 -4.05
N GLU A 95 6.58 -14.47 -2.86
CA GLU A 95 7.55 -14.83 -1.82
C GLU A 95 7.81 -16.35 -1.86
N ARG A 96 8.72 -16.84 -1.03
CA ARG A 96 9.11 -18.25 -1.06
C ARG A 96 7.94 -19.21 -0.78
N ASP A 97 7.04 -18.83 0.14
CA ASP A 97 5.97 -19.67 0.66
C ASP A 97 4.61 -18.96 0.74
N HIS A 98 4.52 -17.75 0.18
CA HIS A 98 3.30 -16.95 0.22
C HIS A 98 3.33 -15.78 -0.78
N TYR A 99 2.20 -15.09 -0.90
CA TYR A 99 2.07 -13.88 -1.70
C TYR A 99 1.88 -12.65 -0.83
N THR A 100 2.49 -11.54 -1.28
CA THR A 100 2.28 -10.20 -0.72
C THR A 100 1.66 -9.32 -1.80
N LEU A 101 0.50 -8.73 -1.51
CA LEU A 101 -0.18 -7.81 -2.41
C LEU A 101 0.20 -6.37 -2.08
N CYS A 102 0.74 -5.67 -3.05
CA CYS A 102 1.02 -4.24 -3.00
C CYS A 102 -0.14 -3.49 -3.65
N VAL A 103 -0.98 -2.84 -2.83
CA VAL A 103 -2.18 -2.12 -3.27
C VAL A 103 -1.94 -0.62 -3.38
N SER A 104 -2.63 -0.01 -4.32
CA SER A 104 -2.70 1.43 -4.53
C SER A 104 -3.83 2.05 -3.70
N SER A 105 -3.64 3.30 -3.27
CA SER A 105 -4.60 4.06 -2.47
C SER A 105 -5.09 5.34 -3.13
N GLN A 106 -4.40 5.80 -4.18
CA GLN A 106 -4.74 7.01 -4.94
C GLN A 106 -4.42 6.80 -6.42
N ILE A 107 -4.99 7.64 -7.25
CA ILE A 107 -4.59 7.80 -8.65
C ILE A 107 -3.59 8.96 -8.69
N GLY A 108 -2.31 8.63 -8.95
CA GLY A 108 -1.19 9.55 -8.78
C GLY A 108 -0.87 9.82 -7.30
N CYS A 109 -0.06 10.84 -7.01
CA CYS A 109 0.37 11.18 -5.65
C CYS A 109 0.75 12.66 -5.55
N ALA A 110 0.24 13.36 -4.50
CA ALA A 110 0.56 14.76 -4.24
C ALA A 110 1.86 14.97 -3.42
N VAL A 111 2.48 13.91 -2.90
CA VAL A 111 3.67 14.02 -2.06
C VAL A 111 4.86 14.60 -2.82
N GLY A 112 4.93 14.32 -4.12
CA GLY A 112 5.92 14.92 -5.02
C GLY A 112 7.34 14.37 -4.85
N CYS A 113 7.51 13.14 -4.34
CA CYS A 113 8.84 12.53 -4.19
C CYS A 113 9.57 12.48 -5.52
N THR A 114 10.77 13.10 -5.61
CA THR A 114 11.51 13.26 -6.87
C THR A 114 12.08 11.95 -7.43
N PHE A 115 12.11 10.90 -6.60
CA PHE A 115 12.58 9.55 -6.96
C PHE A 115 11.44 8.55 -7.23
N CYS A 116 10.20 9.02 -7.37
CA CYS A 116 9.01 8.16 -7.53
C CYS A 116 8.24 8.50 -8.80
N ALA A 117 8.10 7.54 -9.70
CA ALA A 117 7.39 7.71 -10.97
C ALA A 117 5.89 8.07 -10.78
N THR A 118 5.25 7.56 -9.72
CA THR A 118 3.85 7.89 -9.40
C THR A 118 3.64 9.38 -9.16
N ALA A 119 4.66 10.09 -8.67
CA ALA A 119 4.56 11.52 -8.36
C ALA A 119 4.61 12.41 -9.61
N LEU A 120 5.14 11.92 -10.74
CA LEU A 120 5.34 12.69 -11.98
C LEU A 120 4.01 13.20 -12.58
N ASP A 121 2.92 12.47 -12.39
CA ASP A 121 1.60 12.82 -12.94
C ASP A 121 0.71 13.58 -11.94
N GLY A 122 1.23 13.87 -10.73
CA GLY A 122 0.49 14.51 -9.65
C GLY A 122 -0.69 13.67 -9.16
N LEU A 123 -1.42 14.17 -8.19
CA LEU A 123 -2.63 13.54 -7.67
C LEU A 123 -3.84 13.87 -8.58
N LYS A 124 -4.60 12.85 -8.93
CA LYS A 124 -5.91 13.00 -9.60
C LYS A 124 -7.03 12.91 -8.57
N ARG A 125 -7.11 11.79 -7.85
CA ARG A 125 -8.08 11.59 -6.76
C ARG A 125 -7.69 10.44 -5.83
N ASN A 126 -8.36 10.37 -4.71
CA ASN A 126 -8.35 9.21 -3.85
C ASN A 126 -9.07 8.02 -4.49
N LEU A 127 -8.60 6.81 -4.23
CA LEU A 127 -9.38 5.60 -4.48
C LEU A 127 -10.44 5.44 -3.38
N THR A 128 -11.62 4.98 -3.76
CA THR A 128 -12.67 4.59 -2.82
C THR A 128 -12.29 3.29 -2.10
N THR A 129 -12.95 3.01 -0.98
CA THR A 129 -12.79 1.72 -0.28
C THR A 129 -13.04 0.54 -1.22
N ALA A 130 -14.08 0.64 -2.05
CA ALA A 130 -14.42 -0.40 -3.03
C ALA A 130 -13.28 -0.63 -4.04
N GLU A 131 -12.67 0.43 -4.59
CA GLU A 131 -11.55 0.32 -5.52
C GLU A 131 -10.29 -0.26 -4.85
N ILE A 132 -10.05 0.05 -3.57
CA ILE A 132 -8.93 -0.53 -2.81
C ILE A 132 -9.16 -2.03 -2.59
N ILE A 133 -10.35 -2.42 -2.16
CA ILE A 133 -10.71 -3.81 -1.87
C ILE A 133 -10.80 -4.65 -3.15
N ASP A 134 -11.25 -4.06 -4.24
CA ASP A 134 -11.41 -4.78 -5.52
C ASP A 134 -10.07 -5.22 -6.11
N GLN A 135 -8.99 -4.47 -5.88
CA GLN A 135 -7.63 -4.92 -6.20
C GLN A 135 -7.33 -6.27 -5.54
N TYR A 136 -7.71 -6.44 -4.28
CA TYR A 136 -7.51 -7.70 -3.56
C TYR A 136 -8.41 -8.82 -4.11
N ILE A 137 -9.71 -8.53 -4.29
CA ILE A 137 -10.70 -9.53 -4.72
C ILE A 137 -10.31 -10.11 -6.08
N GLN A 138 -10.04 -9.26 -7.07
CA GLN A 138 -9.74 -9.71 -8.43
C GLN A 138 -8.41 -10.45 -8.51
N VAL A 139 -7.38 -10.01 -7.76
CA VAL A 139 -6.11 -10.73 -7.72
C VAL A 139 -6.27 -12.09 -7.00
N GLN A 140 -7.07 -12.17 -5.94
CA GLN A 140 -7.34 -13.44 -5.25
C GLN A 140 -8.16 -14.40 -6.13
N GLN A 141 -9.11 -13.89 -6.91
CA GLN A 141 -9.86 -14.69 -7.90
C GLN A 141 -8.92 -15.25 -8.99
N ASP A 142 -7.94 -14.47 -9.42
CA ASP A 142 -6.94 -14.90 -10.42
C ASP A 142 -5.96 -15.94 -9.86
N LEU A 143 -5.64 -15.89 -8.56
CA LEU A 143 -4.80 -16.86 -7.87
C LEU A 143 -5.50 -18.21 -7.60
N GLY A 144 -6.82 -18.22 -7.54
CA GLY A 144 -7.60 -19.42 -7.21
C GLY A 144 -7.42 -19.86 -5.74
N GLU A 145 -6.86 -21.05 -5.52
CA GLU A 145 -6.72 -21.65 -4.18
C GLU A 145 -5.56 -21.08 -3.37
N GLU A 146 -4.56 -20.52 -4.02
CA GLU A 146 -3.43 -19.86 -3.36
C GLU A 146 -3.88 -18.59 -2.67
N LYS A 147 -3.18 -18.20 -1.57
CA LYS A 147 -3.66 -17.12 -0.72
C LYS A 147 -2.67 -15.96 -0.62
N ILE A 148 -3.21 -14.76 -0.76
CA ILE A 148 -2.52 -13.54 -0.37
C ILE A 148 -2.42 -13.52 1.15
N ARG A 149 -1.19 -13.56 1.69
CA ARG A 149 -0.95 -13.52 3.15
C ARG A 149 -0.68 -12.13 3.68
N ASN A 150 -0.03 -11.29 2.90
CA ASN A 150 0.30 -9.93 3.32
C ASN A 150 -0.29 -8.91 2.37
N VAL A 151 -0.66 -7.75 2.91
CA VAL A 151 -1.06 -6.58 2.12
C VAL A 151 -0.19 -5.40 2.55
N VAL A 152 0.39 -4.71 1.57
CA VAL A 152 1.18 -3.52 1.80
C VAL A 152 0.61 -2.35 0.99
N PHE A 153 0.34 -1.23 1.64
CA PHE A 153 -0.07 0.00 0.99
C PHE A 153 1.18 0.77 0.55
N MET A 154 1.82 0.23 -0.50
CA MET A 154 3.09 0.76 -1.07
C MET A 154 2.98 0.93 -2.59
N GLY A 155 1.77 0.83 -3.14
CA GLY A 155 1.45 1.12 -4.52
C GLY A 155 1.35 2.61 -4.80
N MET A 156 0.47 3.00 -5.73
CA MET A 156 0.26 4.40 -6.08
C MET A 156 -0.44 5.16 -4.95
N GLY A 157 0.08 6.36 -4.61
CA GLY A 157 -0.52 7.28 -3.66
C GLY A 157 0.10 7.28 -2.26
N GLU A 158 -0.40 8.19 -1.43
CA GLU A 158 -0.09 8.31 -0.01
C GLU A 158 -1.30 7.81 0.81
N PRO A 159 -1.21 6.65 1.46
CA PRO A 159 -2.37 6.04 2.14
C PRO A 159 -2.97 6.93 3.22
N LEU A 160 -2.14 7.66 3.97
CA LEU A 160 -2.64 8.52 5.05
C LEU A 160 -3.30 9.81 4.52
N ALA A 161 -3.09 10.19 3.25
CA ALA A 161 -3.86 11.26 2.61
C ALA A 161 -5.27 10.78 2.19
N ASN A 162 -5.47 9.46 2.08
CA ASN A 162 -6.78 8.84 1.82
C ASN A 162 -7.29 8.07 3.06
N TYR A 163 -7.18 8.67 4.22
CA TYR A 163 -7.32 8.01 5.52
C TYR A 163 -8.59 7.20 5.68
N GLU A 164 -9.77 7.80 5.39
CA GLU A 164 -11.08 7.16 5.63
C GLU A 164 -11.27 5.90 4.78
N ASN A 165 -10.97 5.98 3.49
CA ASN A 165 -11.12 4.83 2.60
C ASN A 165 -10.11 3.73 2.94
N VAL A 166 -8.87 4.09 3.26
CA VAL A 166 -7.85 3.14 3.69
C VAL A 166 -8.20 2.49 5.01
N LYS A 167 -8.72 3.25 5.98
CA LYS A 167 -9.19 2.71 7.27
C LYS A 167 -10.32 1.68 7.05
N LYS A 168 -11.35 2.02 6.29
CA LYS A 168 -12.45 1.09 5.97
C LYS A 168 -11.93 -0.17 5.26
N ALA A 169 -11.01 -0.03 4.32
CA ALA A 169 -10.40 -1.18 3.66
C ALA A 169 -9.65 -2.07 4.66
N VAL A 170 -8.90 -1.48 5.60
CA VAL A 170 -8.22 -2.22 6.67
C VAL A 170 -9.24 -2.93 7.59
N GLU A 171 -10.34 -2.26 7.96
CA GLU A 171 -11.43 -2.87 8.76
C GLU A 171 -12.02 -4.10 8.08
N ILE A 172 -12.27 -4.03 6.77
CA ILE A 172 -12.74 -5.17 5.97
C ILE A 172 -11.68 -6.28 5.95
N MET A 173 -10.40 -5.92 5.76
CA MET A 173 -9.30 -6.88 5.69
C MET A 173 -9.09 -7.64 6.99
N ILE A 174 -9.25 -7.00 8.15
CA ILE A 174 -9.05 -7.64 9.46
C ILE A 174 -10.32 -8.30 10.03
N SER A 175 -11.49 -7.99 9.50
CA SER A 175 -12.76 -8.55 9.96
C SER A 175 -12.75 -10.07 9.83
N SER A 176 -13.14 -10.79 10.89
CA SER A 176 -13.31 -12.25 10.87
C SER A 176 -14.34 -12.74 9.85
N GLU A 177 -15.31 -11.91 9.54
CA GLU A 177 -16.30 -12.16 8.48
C GLU A 177 -15.85 -11.65 7.11
N GLY A 178 -14.82 -10.79 7.08
CA GLY A 178 -14.16 -10.26 5.88
C GLY A 178 -12.99 -11.14 5.44
N LEU A 179 -11.87 -10.52 5.05
CA LEU A 179 -10.69 -11.25 4.57
C LEU A 179 -9.93 -11.98 5.68
N ASP A 180 -10.19 -11.64 6.95
CA ASP A 180 -9.62 -12.29 8.14
C ASP A 180 -8.08 -12.26 8.21
N LEU A 181 -7.51 -11.20 7.68
CA LEU A 181 -6.08 -11.00 7.73
C LEU A 181 -5.66 -10.58 9.14
N SER A 182 -4.62 -11.20 9.67
CA SER A 182 -4.01 -10.72 10.91
C SER A 182 -3.51 -9.28 10.72
N LYS A 183 -3.74 -8.41 11.71
CA LYS A 183 -3.21 -7.03 11.75
C LYS A 183 -1.70 -6.95 11.49
N ARG A 184 -0.94 -8.02 11.77
CA ARG A 184 0.49 -8.15 11.48
C ARG A 184 0.80 -8.38 10.00
N ARG A 185 -0.18 -8.69 9.20
CA ARG A 185 -0.05 -8.97 7.77
C ARG A 185 -0.36 -7.75 6.90
N ILE A 186 -0.82 -6.65 7.53
CA ILE A 186 -1.12 -5.41 6.83
C ILE A 186 -0.08 -4.37 7.22
N THR A 187 0.48 -3.67 6.22
CA THR A 187 1.45 -2.60 6.42
C THR A 187 0.97 -1.33 5.74
N ILE A 188 0.81 -0.27 6.51
CA ILE A 188 0.61 1.09 5.98
C ILE A 188 1.98 1.74 5.84
N SER A 189 2.32 2.16 4.62
CA SER A 189 3.51 2.96 4.34
C SER A 189 3.10 4.41 4.11
N THR A 190 3.86 5.34 4.70
CA THR A 190 3.56 6.78 4.59
C THR A 190 4.83 7.59 4.38
N SER A 191 4.70 8.68 3.66
CA SER A 191 5.73 9.73 3.54
C SER A 191 5.94 10.51 4.84
N GLY A 192 5.04 10.36 5.82
CA GLY A 192 5.14 11.02 7.12
C GLY A 192 4.29 12.27 7.26
N ILE A 193 3.02 12.24 6.87
CA ILE A 193 2.05 13.31 7.14
C ILE A 193 1.77 13.34 8.65
N ILE A 194 2.38 14.31 9.34
CA ILE A 194 2.44 14.36 10.81
C ILE A 194 1.03 14.40 11.44
N SER A 195 0.12 15.20 10.91
CA SER A 195 -1.26 15.28 11.41
C SER A 195 -1.97 13.92 11.33
N GLN A 196 -1.80 13.21 10.24
CA GLN A 196 -2.41 11.89 10.03
C GLN A 196 -1.72 10.79 10.85
N LEU A 197 -0.41 10.88 11.08
CA LEU A 197 0.29 9.98 12.01
C LEU A 197 -0.21 10.17 13.45
N LYS A 198 -0.44 11.40 13.90
CA LYS A 198 -1.04 11.70 15.20
C LYS A 198 -2.46 11.13 15.30
N ARG A 199 -3.26 11.27 14.23
CA ARG A 199 -4.58 10.66 14.13
C ARG A 199 -4.51 9.12 14.18
N MET A 200 -3.63 8.50 13.40
CA MET A 200 -3.41 7.06 13.38
C MET A 200 -3.03 6.51 14.76
N ALA A 201 -2.25 7.26 15.54
CA ALA A 201 -1.85 6.90 16.89
C ALA A 201 -3.05 6.77 17.86
N GLN A 202 -4.13 7.49 17.61
CA GLN A 202 -5.37 7.48 18.42
C GLN A 202 -6.42 6.50 17.88
N ASP A 203 -6.29 6.06 16.63
CA ASP A 203 -7.24 5.17 15.97
C ASP A 203 -7.04 3.71 16.42
N GLU A 204 -8.09 3.09 16.97
CA GLU A 204 -8.03 1.73 17.54
C GLU A 204 -7.75 0.63 16.50
N VAL A 205 -8.09 0.87 15.24
CA VAL A 205 -7.86 -0.05 14.14
C VAL A 205 -6.50 0.20 13.51
N MET A 206 -6.25 1.43 13.10
CA MET A 206 -5.08 1.79 12.29
C MET A 206 -3.76 1.71 13.07
N ARG A 207 -3.74 2.01 14.38
CA ARG A 207 -2.53 1.85 15.21
C ARG A 207 -2.08 0.40 15.38
N GLU A 208 -2.98 -0.55 15.12
CA GLU A 208 -2.74 -1.98 15.32
C GLU A 208 -2.09 -2.68 14.12
N VAL A 209 -2.04 -2.07 12.93
CA VAL A 209 -1.34 -2.59 11.76
C VAL A 209 0.14 -2.21 11.76
N ASN A 210 0.94 -2.76 10.86
CA ASN A 210 2.34 -2.37 10.76
C ASN A 210 2.46 -0.97 10.16
N LEU A 211 3.37 -0.18 10.70
CA LEU A 211 3.72 1.15 10.19
C LEU A 211 5.10 1.13 9.54
N ALA A 212 5.17 1.57 8.29
CA ALA A 212 6.39 1.88 7.57
C ALA A 212 6.40 3.39 7.25
N VAL A 213 7.55 4.03 7.41
CA VAL A 213 7.70 5.47 7.16
C VAL A 213 8.86 5.73 6.23
N SER A 214 8.59 6.37 5.11
CA SER A 214 9.58 6.80 4.12
C SER A 214 10.41 7.95 4.69
N LEU A 215 11.59 7.62 5.21
CA LEU A 215 12.52 8.59 5.78
C LEU A 215 13.39 9.23 4.69
N ASN A 216 14.09 8.42 3.91
CA ASN A 216 14.86 8.71 2.70
C ASN A 216 15.99 9.75 2.81
N ALA A 217 16.07 10.52 3.89
CA ALA A 217 17.14 11.48 4.15
C ALA A 217 17.34 11.68 5.65
N VAL A 218 18.51 12.21 6.02
CA VAL A 218 18.96 12.40 7.42
C VAL A 218 19.12 13.85 7.81
N SER A 219 18.80 14.77 6.93
CA SER A 219 18.75 16.21 7.18
C SER A 219 17.49 16.83 6.60
N GLN A 220 17.03 17.93 7.18
CA GLN A 220 15.85 18.64 6.72
C GLN A 220 15.98 19.03 5.24
N LYS A 221 17.09 19.68 4.87
CA LYS A 221 17.37 20.13 3.50
C LYS A 221 17.31 18.98 2.48
N ALA A 222 18.07 17.90 2.73
CA ALA A 222 18.08 16.75 1.81
C ALA A 222 16.71 16.07 1.70
N ARG A 223 15.92 16.07 2.80
CA ARG A 223 14.59 15.51 2.77
C ARG A 223 13.60 16.39 2.00
N GLU A 224 13.73 17.71 2.08
CA GLU A 224 12.91 18.66 1.29
C GLU A 224 13.18 18.55 -0.22
N GLU A 225 14.45 18.33 -0.59
CA GLU A 225 14.83 18.11 -1.99
C GLU A 225 14.28 16.81 -2.55
N LEU A 226 14.30 15.72 -1.77
CA LEU A 226 13.79 14.41 -2.17
C LEU A 226 12.27 14.26 -2.00
N MET A 227 11.70 14.90 -0.99
CA MET A 227 10.30 14.76 -0.56
C MET A 227 9.73 16.13 -0.20
N PRO A 228 9.19 16.91 -1.16
CA PRO A 228 8.74 18.29 -0.94
C PRO A 228 7.72 18.48 0.18
N LEU A 229 6.93 17.46 0.50
CA LEU A 229 6.03 17.43 1.66
C LEU A 229 6.74 17.80 2.99
N THR A 230 8.05 17.58 3.09
CA THR A 230 8.84 17.84 4.28
C THR A 230 8.92 19.34 4.65
N LYS A 231 8.61 20.24 3.72
CA LYS A 231 8.51 21.69 4.00
C LYS A 231 7.51 21.99 5.12
N THR A 232 6.42 21.24 5.18
CA THR A 232 5.36 21.40 6.19
C THR A 232 5.37 20.28 7.25
N ASN A 233 6.13 19.21 7.02
CA ASN A 233 6.25 18.06 7.90
C ASN A 233 7.72 17.83 8.24
N THR A 234 8.25 18.59 9.21
CA THR A 234 9.69 18.62 9.48
C THR A 234 10.22 17.26 9.94
N LEU A 235 11.47 16.95 9.57
CA LEU A 235 12.16 15.73 9.99
C LEU A 235 12.22 15.60 11.52
N LYS A 236 12.46 16.71 12.22
CA LYS A 236 12.51 16.75 13.69
C LYS A 236 11.17 16.33 14.29
N GLU A 237 10.08 16.99 13.88
CA GLU A 237 8.74 16.71 14.39
C GLU A 237 8.29 15.29 14.02
N LEU A 238 8.57 14.84 12.79
CA LEU A 238 8.31 13.47 12.36
C LEU A 238 8.96 12.45 13.32
N MET A 239 10.26 12.63 13.61
CA MET A 239 10.95 11.71 14.50
C MET A 239 10.44 11.77 15.94
N GLU A 240 9.99 12.92 16.44
CA GLU A 240 9.34 13.05 17.75
C GLU A 240 8.03 12.25 17.81
N VAL A 241 7.18 12.40 16.79
CA VAL A 241 5.93 11.63 16.68
C VAL A 241 6.21 10.12 16.60
N LEU A 242 7.18 9.69 15.80
CA LEU A 242 7.50 8.27 15.67
C LEU A 242 8.11 7.68 16.96
N LYS A 243 8.88 8.46 17.71
CA LYS A 243 9.44 8.05 19.00
C LYS A 243 8.38 7.87 20.09
N SER A 244 7.26 8.56 20.00
CA SER A 244 6.12 8.46 20.93
C SER A 244 4.94 7.63 20.41
N PHE A 245 4.95 7.21 19.15
CA PHE A 245 3.84 6.48 18.54
C PHE A 245 3.48 5.22 19.34
N PRO A 246 2.21 4.96 19.69
CA PRO A 246 1.80 3.80 20.46
C PRO A 246 1.92 2.53 19.61
N LEU A 247 2.92 1.72 19.91
CA LEU A 247 3.14 0.45 19.22
C LEU A 247 2.59 -0.71 20.02
N PRO A 248 1.91 -1.67 19.38
CA PRO A 248 1.59 -2.94 20.01
C PRO A 248 2.86 -3.66 20.48
N LYS A 249 2.71 -4.50 21.50
CA LYS A 249 3.84 -5.23 22.11
C LYS A 249 4.65 -5.99 21.05
N TYR A 250 5.98 -5.87 21.13
CA TYR A 250 6.94 -6.46 20.18
C TYR A 250 6.90 -5.94 18.74
N ARG A 251 6.19 -4.84 18.47
CA ARG A 251 6.20 -4.19 17.15
C ARG A 251 7.28 -3.13 17.06
N ARG A 252 7.71 -2.87 15.85
CA ARG A 252 8.66 -1.81 15.50
C ARG A 252 8.16 -1.07 14.27
N ILE A 253 8.47 0.22 14.21
CA ILE A 253 8.27 1.03 13.00
C ILE A 253 9.38 0.67 12.02
N THR A 254 9.02 0.46 10.76
CA THR A 254 10.00 0.31 9.68
C THR A 254 10.31 1.70 9.11
N LEU A 255 11.57 2.10 9.16
CA LEU A 255 12.05 3.27 8.43
C LEU A 255 12.51 2.81 7.05
N GLU A 256 11.77 3.20 6.03
CA GLU A 256 12.12 2.95 4.63
C GLU A 256 13.13 3.99 4.18
N TYR A 257 14.25 3.55 3.63
CA TYR A 257 15.33 4.40 3.19
C TYR A 257 15.78 3.99 1.79
N VAL A 258 15.31 4.72 0.78
CA VAL A 258 15.73 4.52 -0.61
C VAL A 258 17.14 5.05 -0.76
N LEU A 259 18.10 4.17 -1.06
CA LEU A 259 19.50 4.51 -1.30
C LEU A 259 19.68 4.97 -2.75
N ILE A 260 20.09 6.20 -2.93
CA ILE A 260 20.30 6.86 -4.23
C ILE A 260 21.78 7.25 -4.32
N LYS A 261 22.44 6.79 -5.39
CA LYS A 261 23.87 6.99 -5.64
C LYS A 261 24.23 8.47 -5.60
N GLY A 262 25.22 8.81 -4.77
CA GLY A 262 25.75 10.17 -4.63
C GLY A 262 24.82 11.19 -3.98
N VAL A 263 23.63 10.78 -3.52
CA VAL A 263 22.63 11.67 -2.91
C VAL A 263 22.52 11.45 -1.40
N ASN A 264 22.29 10.21 -0.98
CA ASN A 264 21.99 9.87 0.42
C ASN A 264 22.60 8.53 0.85
N ASP A 265 23.55 7.99 0.10
CA ASP A 265 24.14 6.66 0.24
C ASP A 265 25.51 6.64 0.90
N SER A 266 26.00 7.79 1.39
CA SER A 266 27.34 7.90 1.97
C SER A 266 27.42 7.29 3.39
N VAL A 267 28.64 6.90 3.80
CA VAL A 267 28.94 6.49 5.18
C VAL A 267 28.55 7.59 6.19
N LYS A 268 28.75 8.87 5.81
CA LYS A 268 28.34 10.01 6.64
C LYS A 268 26.83 10.07 6.85
N ASP A 269 26.04 9.70 5.83
CA ASP A 269 24.58 9.65 5.95
C ASP A 269 24.15 8.47 6.83
N ALA A 270 24.81 7.32 6.75
CA ALA A 270 24.57 6.19 7.64
C ALA A 270 24.85 6.56 9.11
N GLU A 271 25.97 7.29 9.40
CA GLU A 271 26.28 7.78 10.75
C GLU A 271 25.22 8.78 11.26
N LYS A 272 24.77 9.70 10.39
CA LYS A 272 23.68 10.64 10.74
C LYS A 272 22.38 9.92 11.00
N LEU A 273 22.04 8.88 10.20
CA LEU A 273 20.86 8.05 10.42
C LEU A 273 20.93 7.35 11.77
N ALA A 274 22.07 6.76 12.09
CA ALA A 274 22.29 6.12 13.38
C ALA A 274 22.13 7.12 14.55
N LYS A 275 22.65 8.33 14.42
CA LYS A 275 22.48 9.41 15.40
C LYS A 275 21.01 9.85 15.52
N LEU A 276 20.26 9.96 14.42
CA LEU A 276 18.86 10.35 14.39
C LEU A 276 17.97 9.32 15.13
N ILE A 277 18.23 8.04 14.96
CA ILE A 277 17.58 6.95 15.69
C ILE A 277 18.00 6.93 17.16
N GLY A 278 19.28 7.10 17.44
CA GLY A 278 19.85 7.25 18.77
C GLY A 278 19.48 6.10 19.72
N LYS A 279 19.08 6.44 20.96
CA LYS A 279 18.69 5.47 21.99
C LYS A 279 17.41 4.66 21.66
N HIS A 280 16.65 5.07 20.66
CA HIS A 280 15.38 4.44 20.28
C HIS A 280 15.53 3.25 19.32
N LYS A 281 16.75 2.72 19.12
CA LYS A 281 17.04 1.62 18.17
C LYS A 281 16.18 0.36 18.34
N LYS A 282 15.70 0.06 19.54
CA LYS A 282 14.78 -1.07 19.77
C LYS A 282 13.38 -0.84 19.18
N ARG A 283 13.03 0.43 18.92
CA ARG A 283 11.72 0.84 18.41
C ARG A 283 11.65 0.83 16.88
N PHE A 284 12.82 0.92 16.25
CA PHE A 284 12.94 1.03 14.80
C PHE A 284 13.65 -0.18 14.18
N LYS A 285 13.33 -0.46 12.95
CA LYS A 285 14.14 -1.24 12.01
C LYS A 285 14.28 -0.44 10.72
N VAL A 286 15.41 -0.52 10.06
CA VAL A 286 15.67 0.19 8.81
C VAL A 286 15.59 -0.78 7.65
N ASN A 287 14.82 -0.43 6.63
CA ASN A 287 14.73 -1.14 5.37
C ASN A 287 15.47 -0.31 4.32
N LEU A 288 16.65 -0.77 3.93
CA LEU A 288 17.46 -0.13 2.90
C LEU A 288 17.00 -0.64 1.53
N ILE A 289 16.48 0.27 0.71
CA ILE A 289 15.95 -0.05 -0.61
C ILE A 289 16.89 0.55 -1.65
N PRO A 290 17.71 -0.24 -2.35
CA PRO A 290 18.47 0.29 -3.49
C PRO A 290 17.51 0.89 -4.52
N PHE A 291 17.79 2.11 -4.98
CA PHE A 291 16.94 2.80 -5.96
C PHE A 291 16.62 1.90 -7.16
N ASN A 292 15.38 1.89 -7.58
CA ASN A 292 14.92 1.16 -8.76
C ASN A 292 14.96 2.12 -9.97
N PRO A 293 15.86 1.88 -10.93
CA PRO A 293 16.01 2.78 -12.07
C PRO A 293 14.72 2.97 -12.85
N ASP A 294 14.48 4.19 -13.27
CA ASP A 294 13.34 4.59 -14.08
C ASP A 294 13.82 5.59 -15.13
N PRO A 295 13.55 5.40 -16.45
CA PRO A 295 14.01 6.28 -17.51
C PRO A 295 13.60 7.75 -17.36
N ASN A 296 12.54 8.03 -16.60
CA ASN A 296 12.03 9.38 -16.39
C ASN A 296 12.58 10.04 -15.12
N LEU A 297 13.44 9.35 -14.37
CA LEU A 297 14.01 9.86 -13.12
C LEU A 297 15.53 9.99 -13.25
N PRO A 298 16.13 11.11 -12.79
CA PRO A 298 17.55 11.40 -12.98
C PRO A 298 18.45 10.75 -11.92
N TYR A 299 18.10 9.57 -11.42
CA TYR A 299 18.80 8.93 -10.33
C TYR A 299 19.38 7.58 -10.70
N GLU A 300 20.43 7.17 -9.99
CA GLU A 300 21.09 5.90 -10.15
C GLU A 300 21.07 5.07 -8.87
N ARG A 301 21.15 3.74 -9.05
CA ARG A 301 21.31 2.79 -7.94
C ARG A 301 22.77 2.83 -7.45
N PRO A 302 23.01 2.83 -6.12
CA PRO A 302 24.35 2.66 -5.57
C PRO A 302 24.95 1.29 -5.89
N SER A 303 26.30 1.19 -5.85
CA SER A 303 26.98 -0.09 -5.93
C SER A 303 26.66 -0.98 -4.73
N LEU A 304 26.76 -2.31 -4.90
CA LEU A 304 26.60 -3.25 -3.78
C LEU A 304 27.60 -2.95 -2.65
N THR A 305 28.82 -2.55 -3.03
CA THR A 305 29.87 -2.19 -2.05
C THR A 305 29.43 -1.01 -1.18
N ASP A 306 28.86 0.04 -1.76
CA ASP A 306 28.42 1.22 -1.01
C ASP A 306 27.19 0.93 -0.16
N ILE A 307 26.25 0.15 -0.67
CA ILE A 307 25.10 -0.38 0.12
C ILE A 307 25.61 -1.16 1.34
N MET A 308 26.60 -2.04 1.18
CA MET A 308 27.17 -2.83 2.27
C MET A 308 27.95 -1.97 3.26
N LYS A 309 28.66 -0.94 2.81
CA LYS A 309 29.33 0.03 3.72
C LYS A 309 28.27 0.76 4.57
N PHE A 310 27.20 1.26 3.96
CA PHE A 310 26.10 1.90 4.67
C PHE A 310 25.48 0.96 5.71
N GLN A 311 25.18 -0.26 5.31
CA GLN A 311 24.60 -1.28 6.19
C GLN A 311 25.51 -1.61 7.39
N LYS A 312 26.81 -1.79 7.17
CA LYS A 312 27.79 -2.07 8.22
C LYS A 312 27.84 -0.98 9.28
N VAL A 313 27.69 0.30 8.90
CA VAL A 313 27.63 1.42 9.85
C VAL A 313 26.43 1.25 10.77
N LEU A 314 25.25 0.99 10.25
CA LEU A 314 24.05 0.79 11.05
C LEU A 314 24.19 -0.40 12.01
N TRP A 315 24.80 -1.51 11.57
CA TRP A 315 25.09 -2.67 12.44
C TRP A 315 26.04 -2.29 13.59
N LYS A 316 27.14 -1.52 13.31
CA LYS A 316 28.06 -1.05 14.36
C LYS A 316 27.32 -0.26 15.45
N HIS A 317 26.28 0.49 15.09
CA HIS A 317 25.44 1.22 16.05
C HIS A 317 24.34 0.34 16.68
N GLY A 318 24.28 -0.95 16.35
CA GLY A 318 23.27 -1.90 16.88
C GLY A 318 21.87 -1.62 16.37
N ILE A 319 21.73 -1.05 15.17
CA ILE A 319 20.45 -0.78 14.52
C ILE A 319 20.09 -1.97 13.64
N SER A 320 18.93 -2.55 13.90
CA SER A 320 18.39 -3.62 13.06
C SER A 320 18.07 -3.07 11.68
N ASN A 321 18.75 -3.61 10.67
CA ASN A 321 18.53 -3.18 9.29
C ASN A 321 18.70 -4.37 8.33
N PHE A 322 18.11 -4.26 7.14
CA PHE A 322 18.27 -5.21 6.04
C PHE A 322 18.17 -4.47 4.71
N VAL A 323 18.81 -5.05 3.71
CA VAL A 323 18.71 -4.56 2.33
C VAL A 323 17.57 -5.32 1.65
N ARG A 324 16.60 -4.58 1.11
CA ARG A 324 15.49 -5.12 0.35
C ARG A 324 15.71 -4.83 -1.13
N PHE A 325 16.17 -5.81 -1.86
CA PHE A 325 16.11 -5.77 -3.31
C PHE A 325 14.66 -5.90 -3.74
N SER A 326 14.21 -4.96 -4.57
CA SER A 326 12.84 -4.94 -5.05
C SER A 326 12.60 -6.09 -6.03
N LYS A 327 11.41 -6.67 -5.94
CA LYS A 327 10.86 -7.62 -6.91
C LYS A 327 10.03 -6.87 -7.96
N GLY A 328 9.80 -7.49 -9.10
CA GLY A 328 8.99 -6.91 -10.18
C GLY A 328 9.65 -5.77 -10.96
N ILE A 329 11.00 -5.67 -10.91
CA ILE A 329 11.73 -4.61 -11.63
C ILE A 329 11.48 -4.72 -13.15
N GLU A 330 11.48 -5.93 -13.69
CA GLU A 330 11.32 -6.22 -15.13
C GLU A 330 9.95 -5.79 -15.67
N VAL A 331 8.93 -5.79 -14.83
CA VAL A 331 7.56 -5.36 -15.17
C VAL A 331 7.25 -3.95 -14.67
N PHE A 332 8.27 -3.18 -14.28
CA PHE A 332 8.09 -1.86 -13.65
C PHE A 332 7.08 -1.88 -12.50
N GLY A 333 7.10 -2.95 -11.72
CA GLY A 333 6.26 -3.18 -10.55
C GLY A 333 6.96 -2.92 -9.22
N ALA A 334 8.25 -2.53 -9.25
CA ALA A 334 9.01 -2.26 -8.04
C ALA A 334 8.63 -0.93 -7.39
N CYS A 335 9.01 -0.76 -6.11
CA CYS A 335 8.74 0.47 -5.36
C CYS A 335 9.26 1.71 -6.11
N GLY A 336 8.38 2.69 -6.29
CA GLY A 336 8.66 3.95 -6.98
C GLY A 336 8.55 3.89 -8.51
N GLN A 337 8.26 2.73 -9.12
CA GLN A 337 8.17 2.56 -10.57
C GLN A 337 6.75 2.60 -11.13
N LEU A 338 5.71 2.49 -10.29
CA LEU A 338 4.32 2.44 -10.76
C LEU A 338 3.91 3.77 -11.39
N ARG A 339 3.48 3.71 -12.65
CA ARG A 339 3.03 4.86 -13.43
C ARG A 339 2.10 4.43 -14.56
N ALA A 340 0.86 4.81 -14.46
CA ALA A 340 -0.24 4.44 -15.36
C ALA A 340 -0.03 4.70 -16.86
N LYS A 341 0.81 5.67 -17.23
CA LYS A 341 1.03 6.06 -18.64
C LYS A 341 1.95 5.13 -19.42
N ARG A 342 2.74 4.28 -18.77
CA ARG A 342 3.75 3.46 -19.46
C ARG A 342 3.18 2.42 -20.39
N LEU A 343 2.10 1.77 -20.01
CA LEU A 343 1.50 0.74 -20.84
C LEU A 343 0.84 1.26 -22.11
N LYS A 344 0.35 2.49 -22.11
CA LYS A 344 -0.16 3.09 -23.35
C LYS A 344 0.91 3.18 -24.42
N LEU A 345 2.12 3.53 -24.05
CA LEU A 345 3.28 3.63 -24.97
C LEU A 345 3.84 2.25 -25.37
N GLU A 346 3.80 1.25 -24.48
CA GLU A 346 4.24 -0.11 -24.75
C GLU A 346 3.22 -0.88 -25.62
N ILE A 347 1.92 -0.69 -25.37
CA ILE A 347 0.86 -1.26 -26.22
C ILE A 347 0.86 -0.58 -27.60
N GLU A 348 1.04 0.74 -27.67
CA GLU A 348 1.14 1.47 -28.94
C GLU A 348 2.49 1.21 -29.67
N GLY A 349 3.55 0.84 -28.95
CA GLY A 349 4.87 0.47 -29.49
C GLY A 349 4.99 -1.00 -29.91
N ALA A 350 4.19 -1.91 -29.34
CA ALA A 350 4.16 -3.32 -29.71
C ALA A 350 3.27 -3.62 -30.94
N VAL A 351 2.55 -2.62 -31.44
CA VAL A 351 1.72 -2.68 -32.66
C VAL A 351 2.46 -2.08 -33.87
N LYS A 352 3.71 -1.73 -33.73
CA LYS A 352 4.64 -1.41 -34.82
C LYS A 352 5.71 -2.50 -34.87
#